data_1d94f0e4b9949284c88fd4d0bad7b2c8
#
_entry.id   1d94f0e4b9949284c88fd4d0bad7b2c8
#
_cell.length_a   1.000
_cell.length_b   1.000
_cell.length_c   1.000
_cell.angle_alpha   90.00
_cell.angle_beta   90.00
_cell.angle_gamma   90.00
#
_symmetry.space_group_name_H-M   'P 1'
#
loop_
_entity.id
_entity.type
_entity.pdbx_description
1 polymer ?
#
loop_
_entity_poly.entity_id
_entity_poly.type
_entity_poly.pdbx_seq_one_letter_code
_entity_poly.pdbx_strand_id
1 'polypeptide(L)'
;MPAPTLANRRVAIFEDDQRNRERLSGLVKLCGGVGVPVNPPAPSLNRLMAYYTDQRINLVICDHHLSQRGDYAPYFGAQAVAESYRHGIGGILVTAYERDDAELSLRLYRRQIPALIRSPGLDRANLQTALLQAEAEVQKHQLTRERVPHRTIMTVLRVDERNTSKIVKVMMSQWDSEQEVGFPLDLIPAKLRIAAKPGNLLIAQVNIDAARQEDLFFDEFELPNPDALKKAKTILGRP
;
A
#
# COMPACT_ATOMS: atom_id res chain seq x y z
N MET A 1 31.15 4.20 5.42
CA MET A 1 30.17 5.19 5.90
C MET A 1 29.35 4.55 7.00
N PRO A 2 29.03 5.27 8.10
CA PRO A 2 28.12 4.70 9.12
C PRO A 2 26.79 4.35 8.47
N ALA A 3 26.18 3.26 8.93
CA ALA A 3 24.85 2.87 8.42
C ALA A 3 23.85 4.01 8.69
N PRO A 4 22.94 4.31 7.76
CA PRO A 4 21.93 5.34 7.96
C PRO A 4 21.09 4.97 9.19
N THR A 5 20.82 5.92 10.07
CA THR A 5 20.08 5.71 11.31
C THR A 5 18.84 6.60 11.33
N LEU A 6 17.88 6.27 12.21
CA LEU A 6 16.73 7.13 12.47
C LEU A 6 17.03 8.28 13.44
N ALA A 7 18.31 8.69 13.53
CA ALA A 7 18.73 9.75 14.46
C ALA A 7 17.83 11.00 14.28
N ASN A 8 17.31 11.50 15.41
CA ASN A 8 16.43 12.66 15.49
C ASN A 8 15.06 12.50 14.79
N ARG A 9 14.68 11.30 14.33
CA ARG A 9 13.35 11.05 13.76
C ARG A 9 12.36 10.69 14.86
N ARG A 10 11.24 11.38 14.90
CA ARG A 10 10.09 11.06 15.74
C ARG A 10 9.09 10.26 14.93
N VAL A 11 8.80 9.05 15.38
CA VAL A 11 7.98 8.06 14.67
C VAL A 11 6.68 7.84 15.43
N ALA A 12 5.54 8.29 14.88
CA ALA A 12 4.23 8.01 15.45
C ALA A 12 3.89 6.52 15.27
N ILE A 13 3.34 5.91 16.32
CA ILE A 13 3.01 4.48 16.35
C ILE A 13 1.51 4.33 16.61
N PHE A 14 0.78 3.92 15.58
CA PHE A 14 -0.65 3.62 15.61
C PHE A 14 -0.83 2.11 15.71
N GLU A 15 -1.25 1.66 16.87
CA GLU A 15 -1.45 0.24 17.19
C GLU A 15 -2.44 0.17 18.36
N ASP A 16 -3.49 -0.64 18.26
CA ASP A 16 -4.53 -0.72 19.29
C ASP A 16 -4.11 -1.55 20.52
N ASP A 17 -3.16 -2.48 20.36
CA ASP A 17 -2.57 -3.24 21.47
C ASP A 17 -1.44 -2.47 22.15
N GLN A 18 -1.58 -2.22 23.45
CA GLN A 18 -0.58 -1.47 24.23
C GLN A 18 0.79 -2.15 24.22
N ARG A 19 0.86 -3.47 24.36
CA ARG A 19 2.13 -4.20 24.40
C ARG A 19 2.87 -4.11 23.08
N ASN A 20 2.12 -4.19 21.98
CA ASN A 20 2.68 -4.00 20.63
C ASN A 20 3.17 -2.57 20.42
N ARG A 21 2.41 -1.54 20.88
CA ARG A 21 2.88 -0.14 20.85
C ARG A 21 4.21 0.04 21.57
N GLU A 22 4.34 -0.53 22.78
CA GLU A 22 5.57 -0.46 23.57
C GLU A 22 6.72 -1.20 22.88
N ARG A 23 6.46 -2.39 22.31
CA ARG A 23 7.45 -3.15 21.53
C ARG A 23 7.94 -2.37 20.32
N LEU A 24 7.04 -1.80 19.52
CA LEU A 24 7.37 -0.98 18.34
C LEU A 24 8.18 0.26 18.74
N SER A 25 7.80 0.93 19.84
CA SER A 25 8.54 2.08 20.38
C SER A 25 9.96 1.69 20.78
N GLY A 26 10.13 0.53 21.41
CA GLY A 26 11.45 -0.05 21.74
C GLY A 26 12.30 -0.31 20.50
N LEU A 27 11.73 -0.89 19.45
CA LEU A 27 12.42 -1.13 18.18
C LEU A 27 12.85 0.18 17.49
N VAL A 28 11.99 1.20 17.46
CA VAL A 28 12.34 2.53 16.94
C VAL A 28 13.52 3.13 17.70
N LYS A 29 13.52 3.02 19.03
CA LYS A 29 14.64 3.48 19.89
C LYS A 29 15.94 2.73 19.55
N LEU A 30 15.89 1.42 19.35
CA LEU A 30 17.06 0.64 18.92
C LEU A 30 17.61 1.06 17.55
N CYS A 31 16.76 1.62 16.68
CA CYS A 31 17.15 2.21 15.40
C CYS A 31 17.69 3.66 15.53
N GLY A 32 17.76 4.21 16.74
CA GLY A 32 18.22 5.57 17.03
C GLY A 32 17.15 6.66 16.92
N GLY A 33 15.89 6.30 16.69
CA GLY A 33 14.74 7.22 16.63
C GLY A 33 14.03 7.39 17.98
N VAL A 34 12.98 8.21 17.97
CA VAL A 34 12.07 8.42 19.11
C VAL A 34 10.70 7.87 18.74
N GLY A 35 10.29 6.75 19.33
CA GLY A 35 8.93 6.24 19.20
C GLY A 35 7.95 7.13 19.97
N VAL A 36 6.86 7.52 19.32
CA VAL A 36 5.78 8.32 19.88
C VAL A 36 4.50 7.49 19.83
N PRO A 37 4.18 6.72 20.89
CA PRO A 37 2.94 5.96 20.95
C PRO A 37 1.72 6.87 20.83
N VAL A 38 0.80 6.53 19.94
CA VAL A 38 -0.49 7.23 19.83
C VAL A 38 -1.48 6.55 20.77
N ASN A 39 -1.91 7.27 21.80
CA ASN A 39 -2.86 6.76 22.78
C ASN A 39 -4.29 6.84 22.24
N PRO A 40 -5.19 5.92 22.68
CA PRO A 40 -6.61 5.99 22.33
C PRO A 40 -7.31 7.20 22.99
N PRO A 41 -8.29 7.83 22.35
CA PRO A 41 -8.64 7.60 20.94
C PRO A 41 -7.61 8.22 20.00
N ALA A 42 -7.28 7.50 18.92
CA ALA A 42 -6.39 8.03 17.90
C ALA A 42 -7.02 9.26 17.20
N PRO A 43 -6.22 10.21 16.70
CA PRO A 43 -6.73 11.35 15.93
C PRO A 43 -7.52 10.87 14.71
N SER A 44 -8.62 11.53 14.37
CA SER A 44 -9.34 11.28 13.12
C SER A 44 -8.47 11.63 11.91
N LEU A 45 -8.74 11.03 10.73
CA LEU A 45 -7.91 11.21 9.53
C LEU A 45 -7.66 12.68 9.19
N ASN A 46 -8.70 13.53 9.31
CA ASN A 46 -8.60 14.97 9.03
C ASN A 46 -7.82 15.77 10.10
N ARG A 47 -7.50 15.15 11.24
CA ARG A 47 -6.69 15.76 12.32
C ARG A 47 -5.26 15.21 12.38
N LEU A 48 -4.93 14.23 11.55
CA LEU A 48 -3.60 13.62 11.57
C LEU A 48 -2.49 14.67 11.36
N MET A 49 -2.67 15.60 10.42
CA MET A 49 -1.65 16.63 10.15
C MET A 49 -1.43 17.58 11.31
N ALA A 50 -2.49 18.00 11.97
CA ALA A 50 -2.37 18.83 13.17
C ALA A 50 -1.59 18.06 14.26
N TYR A 51 -1.97 16.80 14.49
CA TYR A 51 -1.27 15.93 15.45
C TYR A 51 0.22 15.76 15.08
N TYR A 52 0.54 15.53 13.80
CA TYR A 52 1.93 15.36 13.36
C TYR A 52 2.76 16.63 13.57
N THR A 53 2.17 17.79 13.30
CA THR A 53 2.82 19.08 13.53
C THR A 53 3.08 19.32 15.02
N ASP A 54 2.07 19.14 15.86
CA ASP A 54 2.16 19.34 17.31
C ASP A 54 3.17 18.41 17.96
N GLN A 55 3.18 17.14 17.53
CA GLN A 55 4.10 16.13 18.03
C GLN A 55 5.45 16.08 17.28
N ARG A 56 5.66 16.93 16.27
CA ARG A 56 6.87 16.97 15.41
C ARG A 56 7.19 15.60 14.81
N ILE A 57 6.18 14.92 14.28
CA ILE A 57 6.31 13.60 13.69
C ILE A 57 6.96 13.70 12.32
N ASN A 58 7.94 12.81 12.07
CA ASN A 58 8.64 12.71 10.79
C ASN A 58 8.21 11.47 10.00
N LEU A 59 7.86 10.39 10.70
CA LEU A 59 7.54 9.09 10.13
C LEU A 59 6.39 8.43 10.90
N VAL A 60 5.75 7.46 10.28
CA VAL A 60 4.59 6.77 10.85
C VAL A 60 4.73 5.25 10.73
N ILE A 61 4.36 4.54 11.79
CA ILE A 61 4.12 3.11 11.80
C ILE A 61 2.65 2.90 12.14
N CYS A 62 1.93 2.13 11.32
CA CYS A 62 0.55 1.74 11.61
C CYS A 62 0.38 0.22 11.57
N ASP A 63 -0.39 -0.34 12.52
CA ASP A 63 -1.07 -1.60 12.26
C ASP A 63 -2.26 -1.37 11.32
N HIS A 64 -2.67 -2.41 10.59
CA HIS A 64 -3.80 -2.31 9.66
C HIS A 64 -5.15 -2.29 10.39
N HIS A 65 -5.32 -3.15 11.36
CA HIS A 65 -6.58 -3.34 12.09
C HIS A 65 -6.59 -2.56 13.41
N LEU A 66 -6.84 -1.25 13.34
CA LEU A 66 -6.81 -0.34 14.48
C LEU A 66 -8.07 -0.36 15.37
N SER A 67 -9.09 -1.14 15.00
CA SER A 67 -10.38 -1.17 15.71
C SER A 67 -10.72 -2.53 16.32
N GLN A 68 -9.77 -3.49 16.30
CA GLN A 68 -10.04 -4.83 16.84
C GLN A 68 -10.15 -4.86 18.37
N ARG A 69 -9.50 -3.90 19.05
CA ARG A 69 -9.51 -3.80 20.51
C ARG A 69 -10.06 -2.45 20.97
N GLY A 70 -11.38 -2.30 20.86
CA GLY A 70 -12.08 -1.11 21.33
C GLY A 70 -12.09 0.05 20.32
N ASP A 71 -12.48 1.24 20.78
CA ASP A 71 -12.66 2.44 19.97
C ASP A 71 -11.32 3.18 19.73
N TYR A 72 -10.27 2.47 19.29
CA TYR A 72 -8.97 3.10 19.07
C TYR A 72 -9.02 4.07 17.89
N ALA A 73 -9.49 3.61 16.72
CA ALA A 73 -9.65 4.43 15.53
C ALA A 73 -10.78 3.91 14.63
N PRO A 74 -11.62 4.79 14.05
CA PRO A 74 -12.72 4.40 13.15
C PRO A 74 -12.24 4.18 11.70
N TYR A 75 -10.97 3.88 11.48
CA TYR A 75 -10.36 3.70 10.16
C TYR A 75 -9.28 2.62 10.19
N PHE A 76 -8.92 2.10 9.01
CA PHE A 76 -7.80 1.18 8.85
C PHE A 76 -6.45 1.93 8.84
N GLY A 77 -5.39 1.30 9.35
CA GLY A 77 -4.05 1.88 9.31
C GLY A 77 -3.55 2.19 7.89
N ALA A 78 -3.98 1.43 6.89
CA ALA A 78 -3.71 1.73 5.49
C ALA A 78 -4.20 3.13 5.07
N GLN A 79 -5.36 3.56 5.59
CA GLN A 79 -5.89 4.91 5.35
C GLN A 79 -5.03 5.99 6.02
N ALA A 80 -4.59 5.73 7.27
CA ALA A 80 -3.72 6.65 7.99
C ALA A 80 -2.35 6.81 7.31
N VAL A 81 -1.73 5.70 6.86
CA VAL A 81 -0.46 5.74 6.11
C VAL A 81 -0.63 6.48 4.79
N ALA A 82 -1.72 6.21 4.04
CA ALA A 82 -1.99 6.88 2.79
C ALA A 82 -2.22 8.38 2.96
N GLU A 83 -2.92 8.79 4.03
CA GLU A 83 -3.11 10.20 4.37
C GLU A 83 -1.79 10.86 4.74
N SER A 84 -0.95 10.21 5.56
CA SER A 84 0.39 10.68 5.89
C SER A 84 1.24 10.90 4.63
N TYR A 85 1.21 9.93 3.70
CA TYR A 85 1.94 9.99 2.42
C TYR A 85 1.55 11.22 1.59
N ARG A 86 0.23 11.52 1.46
CA ARG A 86 -0.26 12.70 0.72
C ARG A 86 0.23 14.01 1.31
N HIS A 87 0.54 14.01 2.59
CA HIS A 87 1.04 15.18 3.32
C HIS A 87 2.58 15.22 3.49
N GLY A 88 3.31 14.39 2.76
CA GLY A 88 4.76 14.42 2.79
C GLY A 88 5.39 13.74 4.02
N ILE A 89 4.65 12.87 4.72
CA ILE A 89 5.15 12.10 5.85
C ILE A 89 5.24 10.62 5.46
N GLY A 90 6.44 10.07 5.48
CA GLY A 90 6.69 8.68 5.15
C GLY A 90 6.08 7.75 6.21
N GLY A 91 5.37 6.71 5.75
CA GLY A 91 4.75 5.75 6.64
C GLY A 91 4.92 4.32 6.17
N ILE A 92 4.88 3.39 7.12
CA ILE A 92 4.89 1.95 6.86
C ILE A 92 3.69 1.29 7.54
N LEU A 93 3.25 0.19 6.95
CA LEU A 93 2.25 -0.66 7.57
C LEU A 93 2.93 -1.92 8.13
N VAL A 94 2.64 -2.24 9.40
CA VAL A 94 3.14 -3.45 10.08
C VAL A 94 1.92 -4.22 10.56
N THR A 95 1.63 -5.35 9.93
CA THR A 95 0.37 -6.06 10.21
C THR A 95 0.48 -7.56 9.99
N ALA A 96 -0.41 -8.31 10.64
CA ALA A 96 -0.62 -9.75 10.44
C ALA A 96 -1.74 -10.03 9.42
N TYR A 97 -1.92 -9.16 8.42
CA TYR A 97 -3.02 -9.20 7.46
C TYR A 97 -3.28 -10.58 6.84
N GLU A 98 -4.52 -10.83 6.51
CA GLU A 98 -4.97 -11.99 5.75
C GLU A 98 -5.00 -11.68 4.23
N ARG A 99 -5.17 -12.73 3.41
CA ARG A 99 -5.23 -12.57 1.94
C ARG A 99 -6.35 -11.63 1.50
N ASP A 100 -7.48 -11.66 2.18
CA ASP A 100 -8.64 -10.82 1.84
C ASP A 100 -8.34 -9.34 2.08
N ASP A 101 -7.60 -8.99 3.12
CA ASP A 101 -7.14 -7.62 3.34
C ASP A 101 -6.25 -7.14 2.21
N ALA A 102 -5.34 -8.00 1.72
CA ALA A 102 -4.43 -7.65 0.64
C ALA A 102 -5.16 -7.30 -0.66
N GLU A 103 -6.28 -7.97 -0.96
CA GLU A 103 -7.07 -7.74 -2.17
C GLU A 103 -8.10 -6.60 -2.03
N LEU A 104 -8.48 -6.23 -0.81
CA LEU A 104 -9.51 -5.22 -0.53
C LEU A 104 -8.92 -3.95 0.07
N SER A 105 -8.87 -3.92 1.42
CA SER A 105 -8.58 -2.71 2.18
C SER A 105 -7.15 -2.19 1.99
N LEU A 106 -6.16 -3.09 1.86
CA LEU A 106 -4.77 -2.69 1.58
C LEU A 106 -4.60 -2.22 0.15
N ARG A 107 -5.18 -2.95 -0.82
CA ARG A 107 -5.02 -2.67 -2.25
C ARG A 107 -5.48 -1.28 -2.65
N LEU A 108 -6.56 -0.78 -2.02
CA LEU A 108 -7.07 0.58 -2.26
C LEU A 108 -6.03 1.67 -1.98
N TYR A 109 -5.13 1.44 -1.03
CA TYR A 109 -4.15 2.42 -0.56
C TYR A 109 -2.70 2.03 -0.87
N ARG A 110 -2.47 0.87 -1.51
CA ARG A 110 -1.13 0.27 -1.64
C ARG A 110 -0.13 1.20 -2.35
N ARG A 111 -0.59 2.03 -3.27
CA ARG A 111 0.26 3.02 -3.96
C ARG A 111 0.89 4.02 -2.98
N GLN A 112 0.16 4.42 -1.94
CA GLN A 112 0.59 5.37 -0.91
C GLN A 112 1.20 4.69 0.33
N ILE A 113 1.44 3.39 0.31
CA ILE A 113 2.09 2.66 1.40
C ILE A 113 3.50 2.26 0.93
N PRO A 114 4.56 3.02 1.29
CA PRO A 114 5.92 2.75 0.84
C PRO A 114 6.41 1.35 1.19
N ALA A 115 6.14 0.87 2.41
CA ALA A 115 6.52 -0.46 2.82
C ALA A 115 5.43 -1.14 3.64
N LEU A 116 5.31 -2.46 3.42
CA LEU A 116 4.41 -3.35 4.13
C LEU A 116 5.24 -4.47 4.76
N ILE A 117 5.23 -4.56 6.10
CA ILE A 117 5.96 -5.58 6.86
C ILE A 117 4.97 -6.52 7.52
N ARG A 118 5.14 -7.82 7.35
CA ARG A 118 4.40 -8.81 8.11
C ARG A 118 4.90 -8.84 9.56
N SER A 119 3.98 -8.75 10.51
CA SER A 119 4.30 -8.68 11.95
C SER A 119 5.24 -9.79 12.43
N PRO A 120 5.10 -11.07 12.01
CA PRO A 120 6.03 -12.13 12.41
C PRO A 120 7.48 -11.94 11.92
N GLY A 121 7.68 -11.19 10.82
CA GLY A 121 9.01 -10.89 10.26
C GLY A 121 9.61 -9.57 10.70
N LEU A 122 9.00 -8.89 11.68
CA LEU A 122 9.46 -7.56 12.11
C LEU A 122 10.66 -7.68 13.03
N ASP A 123 11.81 -7.23 12.56
CA ASP A 123 13.03 -7.04 13.34
C ASP A 123 13.56 -5.59 13.21
N ARG A 124 14.67 -5.32 13.90
CA ARG A 124 15.30 -4.00 13.87
C ARG A 124 15.77 -3.60 12.47
N ALA A 125 16.36 -4.51 11.74
CA ALA A 125 17.01 -4.20 10.46
C ALA A 125 15.98 -3.88 9.38
N ASN A 126 14.93 -4.72 9.25
CA ASN A 126 13.88 -4.50 8.27
C ASN A 126 13.00 -3.29 8.62
N LEU A 127 12.73 -3.03 9.92
CA LEU A 127 12.04 -1.81 10.35
C LEU A 127 12.80 -0.56 9.97
N GLN A 128 14.10 -0.51 10.27
CA GLN A 128 14.95 0.63 9.95
C GLN A 128 15.00 0.89 8.44
N THR A 129 15.23 -0.16 7.66
CA THR A 129 15.27 -0.08 6.19
C THR A 129 13.96 0.45 5.63
N ALA A 130 12.83 -0.10 6.06
CA ALA A 130 11.51 0.30 5.58
C ALA A 130 11.18 1.76 5.90
N LEU A 131 11.49 2.24 7.12
CA LEU A 131 11.25 3.63 7.50
C LEU A 131 12.13 4.61 6.71
N LEU A 132 13.40 4.27 6.48
CA LEU A 132 14.30 5.11 5.67
C LEU A 132 13.88 5.13 4.18
N GLN A 133 13.40 4.01 3.66
CA GLN A 133 12.83 3.95 2.30
C GLN A 133 11.56 4.80 2.19
N ALA A 134 10.67 4.71 3.18
CA ALA A 134 9.46 5.52 3.22
C ALA A 134 9.78 7.03 3.27
N GLU A 135 10.78 7.44 4.06
CA GLU A 135 11.25 8.82 4.10
C GLU A 135 11.83 9.27 2.74
N ALA A 136 12.68 8.43 2.14
CA ALA A 136 13.30 8.75 0.85
C ALA A 136 12.27 8.85 -0.28
N GLU A 137 11.27 7.96 -0.30
CA GLU A 137 10.19 8.00 -1.30
C GLU A 137 9.40 9.29 -1.21
N VAL A 138 9.00 9.70 0.01
CA VAL A 138 8.12 10.84 0.20
C VAL A 138 8.86 12.17 0.06
N GLN A 139 10.07 12.29 0.65
CA GLN A 139 10.80 13.54 0.70
C GLN A 139 11.69 13.78 -0.52
N LYS A 140 12.21 12.71 -1.15
CA LYS A 140 13.16 12.79 -2.24
C LYS A 140 12.62 12.22 -3.55
N HIS A 141 11.37 11.72 -3.55
CA HIS A 141 10.76 11.01 -4.69
C HIS A 141 11.62 9.84 -5.20
N GLN A 142 12.34 9.18 -4.28
CA GLN A 142 13.20 8.04 -4.57
C GLN A 142 12.44 6.74 -4.35
N LEU A 143 11.89 6.18 -5.42
CA LEU A 143 11.26 4.87 -5.39
C LEU A 143 12.34 3.76 -5.35
N THR A 144 12.08 2.70 -4.57
CA THR A 144 12.83 1.46 -4.75
C THR A 144 12.45 0.82 -6.08
N ARG A 145 13.31 -0.06 -6.62
CA ARG A 145 13.05 -0.76 -7.87
C ARG A 145 11.68 -1.44 -7.86
N GLU A 146 11.35 -2.12 -6.78
CA GLU A 146 10.08 -2.84 -6.62
C GLU A 146 8.83 -1.92 -6.61
N ARG A 147 9.03 -0.62 -6.50
CA ARG A 147 7.95 0.38 -6.46
C ARG A 147 7.87 1.25 -7.72
N VAL A 148 8.76 1.04 -8.69
CA VAL A 148 8.68 1.76 -9.96
C VAL A 148 7.45 1.27 -10.74
N PRO A 149 6.52 2.17 -11.12
CA PRO A 149 5.37 1.78 -11.92
C PRO A 149 5.74 1.59 -13.39
N HIS A 150 5.11 0.61 -14.02
CA HIS A 150 5.23 0.32 -15.44
C HIS A 150 3.86 0.24 -16.07
N ARG A 151 3.71 0.78 -17.26
CA ARG A 151 2.48 0.68 -18.04
C ARG A 151 2.23 -0.77 -18.46
N THR A 152 1.25 -1.40 -17.83
CA THR A 152 1.01 -2.84 -17.89
C THR A 152 -0.35 -3.17 -18.46
N ILE A 153 -0.39 -4.14 -19.37
CA ILE A 153 -1.64 -4.67 -19.93
C ILE A 153 -2.13 -5.82 -19.05
N MET A 154 -3.40 -5.79 -18.70
CA MET A 154 -4.06 -6.78 -17.88
C MET A 154 -5.26 -7.38 -18.64
N THR A 155 -5.39 -8.71 -18.57
CA THR A 155 -6.61 -9.40 -19.05
C THR A 155 -7.53 -9.59 -17.85
N VAL A 156 -8.76 -9.09 -17.95
CA VAL A 156 -9.80 -9.35 -16.94
C VAL A 156 -10.26 -10.80 -17.07
N LEU A 157 -10.13 -11.57 -15.98
CA LEU A 157 -10.56 -12.96 -15.92
C LEU A 157 -12.01 -13.07 -15.48
N ARG A 158 -12.34 -12.39 -14.38
CA ARG A 158 -13.69 -12.35 -13.79
C ARG A 158 -13.84 -11.20 -12.81
N VAL A 159 -15.07 -10.98 -12.37
CA VAL A 159 -15.38 -10.08 -11.26
C VAL A 159 -16.11 -10.89 -10.19
N ASP A 160 -15.50 -11.02 -9.04
CA ASP A 160 -16.03 -11.74 -7.90
C ASP A 160 -16.78 -10.76 -6.98
N GLU A 161 -17.94 -11.16 -6.48
CA GLU A 161 -18.67 -10.42 -5.44
C GLU A 161 -18.27 -10.97 -4.07
N ARG A 162 -17.78 -10.08 -3.21
CA ARG A 162 -17.43 -10.40 -1.82
C ARG A 162 -18.08 -9.39 -0.88
N ASN A 163 -19.10 -9.87 -0.13
CA ASN A 163 -19.89 -9.02 0.76
C ASN A 163 -20.42 -7.77 0.02
N THR A 164 -19.94 -6.59 0.40
CA THR A 164 -20.32 -5.30 -0.19
C THR A 164 -19.36 -4.83 -1.30
N SER A 165 -18.32 -5.60 -1.62
CA SER A 165 -17.25 -5.21 -2.54
C SER A 165 -17.18 -6.12 -3.77
N LYS A 166 -16.78 -5.55 -4.91
CA LYS A 166 -16.49 -6.30 -6.13
C LYS A 166 -14.99 -6.34 -6.36
N ILE A 167 -14.45 -7.54 -6.56
CA ILE A 167 -13.03 -7.77 -6.83
C ILE A 167 -12.85 -8.13 -8.30
N VAL A 168 -12.06 -7.34 -9.00
CA VAL A 168 -11.65 -7.64 -10.39
C VAL A 168 -10.43 -8.54 -10.33
N LYS A 169 -10.54 -9.72 -10.92
CA LYS A 169 -9.43 -10.66 -11.08
C LYS A 169 -8.83 -10.50 -12.46
N VAL A 170 -7.51 -10.30 -12.49
CA VAL A 170 -6.75 -10.08 -13.72
C VAL A 170 -5.55 -10.99 -13.82
N MET A 171 -5.08 -11.20 -15.04
CA MET A 171 -3.81 -11.81 -15.38
C MET A 171 -2.88 -10.77 -15.99
N MET A 172 -1.62 -10.76 -15.58
CA MET A 172 -0.58 -9.86 -16.08
C MET A 172 0.67 -10.66 -16.45
N SER A 173 0.84 -10.98 -17.71
CA SER A 173 1.99 -11.76 -18.19
C SER A 173 3.34 -11.04 -18.00
N GLN A 174 3.33 -9.72 -17.84
CA GLN A 174 4.53 -8.93 -17.55
C GLN A 174 5.03 -9.09 -16.09
N TRP A 175 4.16 -9.51 -15.17
CA TRP A 175 4.51 -9.81 -13.79
C TRP A 175 4.62 -11.33 -13.57
N ASP A 176 3.51 -12.03 -13.74
CA ASP A 176 3.41 -13.49 -13.63
C ASP A 176 2.25 -13.96 -14.52
N SER A 177 2.55 -14.92 -15.43
CA SER A 177 1.55 -15.44 -16.36
C SER A 177 0.66 -16.55 -15.79
N GLU A 178 0.97 -17.02 -14.57
CA GLU A 178 0.27 -18.14 -13.92
C GLU A 178 -0.55 -17.71 -12.70
N GLN A 179 -0.30 -16.50 -12.17
CA GLN A 179 -0.97 -16.00 -10.99
C GLN A 179 -2.05 -14.98 -11.30
N GLU A 180 -3.23 -15.22 -10.77
CA GLU A 180 -4.32 -14.24 -10.76
C GLU A 180 -4.08 -13.20 -9.67
N VAL A 181 -4.28 -11.92 -10.01
CA VAL A 181 -4.21 -10.82 -9.06
C VAL A 181 -5.59 -10.19 -8.90
N GLY A 182 -5.99 -9.94 -7.65
CA GLY A 182 -7.25 -9.29 -7.31
C GLY A 182 -7.06 -7.84 -6.87
N PHE A 183 -7.99 -6.97 -7.28
CA PHE A 183 -8.11 -5.62 -6.74
C PHE A 183 -9.57 -5.14 -6.74
N PRO A 184 -9.94 -4.20 -5.83
CA PRO A 184 -11.29 -3.68 -5.78
C PRO A 184 -11.69 -2.98 -7.08
N LEU A 185 -12.92 -3.21 -7.55
CA LEU A 185 -13.49 -2.51 -8.71
C LEU A 185 -13.43 -0.98 -8.53
N ASP A 186 -13.47 -0.52 -7.29
CA ASP A 186 -13.43 0.90 -6.96
C ASP A 186 -12.10 1.58 -7.25
N LEU A 187 -11.02 0.84 -7.42
CA LEU A 187 -9.75 1.38 -7.96
C LEU A 187 -9.88 1.85 -9.41
N ILE A 188 -10.76 1.21 -10.18
CA ILE A 188 -11.00 1.62 -11.57
C ILE A 188 -11.87 2.88 -11.55
N PRO A 189 -11.45 3.97 -12.24
CA PRO A 189 -12.28 5.16 -12.39
C PRO A 189 -13.68 4.81 -12.91
N ALA A 190 -14.73 5.42 -12.36
CA ALA A 190 -16.12 5.05 -12.64
C ALA A 190 -16.45 4.94 -14.15
N LYS A 191 -15.91 5.85 -14.97
CA LYS A 191 -16.08 5.86 -16.42
C LYS A 191 -15.49 4.64 -17.15
N LEU A 192 -14.52 3.96 -16.53
CA LEU A 192 -13.82 2.80 -17.11
C LEU A 192 -14.34 1.46 -16.56
N ARG A 193 -15.14 1.45 -15.49
CA ARG A 193 -15.64 0.21 -14.84
C ARG A 193 -16.45 -0.67 -15.77
N ILE A 194 -17.08 -0.12 -16.81
CA ILE A 194 -17.82 -0.88 -17.81
C ILE A 194 -16.93 -1.87 -18.58
N ALA A 195 -15.62 -1.60 -18.63
CA ALA A 195 -14.63 -2.46 -19.27
C ALA A 195 -14.14 -3.61 -18.36
N ALA A 196 -14.47 -3.61 -17.08
CA ALA A 196 -14.13 -4.70 -16.16
C ALA A 196 -15.03 -5.92 -16.39
N LYS A 197 -14.94 -6.53 -17.59
CA LYS A 197 -15.69 -7.72 -18.00
C LYS A 197 -14.71 -8.81 -18.44
N PRO A 198 -15.02 -10.09 -18.18
CA PRO A 198 -14.18 -11.20 -18.60
C PRO A 198 -13.76 -11.11 -20.07
N GLY A 199 -12.47 -11.35 -20.33
CA GLY A 199 -11.87 -11.27 -21.66
C GLY A 199 -11.48 -9.87 -22.14
N ASN A 200 -11.92 -8.81 -21.47
CA ASN A 200 -11.50 -7.46 -21.82
C ASN A 200 -10.09 -7.16 -21.30
N LEU A 201 -9.45 -6.20 -21.96
CA LEU A 201 -8.14 -5.69 -21.57
C LEU A 201 -8.30 -4.35 -20.86
N LEU A 202 -7.52 -4.18 -19.81
CA LEU A 202 -7.28 -2.92 -19.10
C LEU A 202 -5.78 -2.61 -19.13
N ILE A 203 -5.45 -1.34 -19.03
CA ILE A 203 -4.07 -0.88 -18.85
C ILE A 203 -4.02 -0.10 -17.54
N ALA A 204 -2.95 -0.27 -16.78
CA ALA A 204 -2.68 0.54 -15.60
C ALA A 204 -1.16 0.71 -15.40
N GLN A 205 -0.80 1.67 -14.56
CA GLN A 205 0.52 1.75 -13.98
C GLN A 205 0.61 0.72 -12.84
N VAL A 206 1.49 -0.26 -12.96
CA VAL A 206 1.68 -1.35 -12.00
C VAL A 206 3.15 -1.53 -11.69
N ASN A 207 3.51 -1.70 -10.44
CA ASN A 207 4.88 -1.98 -10.00
C ASN A 207 5.23 -3.46 -10.19
N ILE A 208 5.39 -3.90 -11.43
CA ILE A 208 5.60 -5.30 -11.82
C ILE A 208 6.94 -5.90 -11.34
N ASP A 209 7.88 -5.10 -10.86
CA ASP A 209 9.11 -5.59 -10.21
C ASP A 209 8.88 -6.04 -8.76
N ALA A 210 7.67 -5.89 -8.21
CA ALA A 210 7.31 -6.39 -6.89
C ALA A 210 7.36 -7.92 -6.83
N ALA A 211 8.07 -8.45 -5.82
CA ALA A 211 8.27 -9.88 -5.66
C ALA A 211 7.01 -10.62 -5.16
N ARG A 212 6.11 -9.92 -4.46
CA ARG A 212 4.92 -10.50 -3.85
C ARG A 212 3.65 -9.85 -4.38
N GLN A 213 2.60 -10.66 -4.53
CA GLN A 213 1.30 -10.19 -4.99
C GLN A 213 0.74 -9.05 -4.13
N GLU A 214 0.88 -9.12 -2.82
CA GLU A 214 0.40 -8.09 -1.89
C GLU A 214 1.12 -6.76 -2.01
N ASP A 215 2.31 -6.72 -2.58
CA ASP A 215 3.08 -5.51 -2.79
C ASP A 215 2.72 -4.77 -4.09
N LEU A 216 1.98 -5.42 -4.99
CA LEU A 216 1.50 -4.79 -6.21
C LEU A 216 0.54 -3.64 -5.90
N PHE A 217 0.63 -2.56 -6.65
CA PHE A 217 -0.36 -1.50 -6.70
C PHE A 217 -0.78 -1.23 -8.16
N PHE A 218 -1.94 -0.62 -8.31
CA PHE A 218 -2.54 -0.27 -9.59
C PHE A 218 -2.95 1.18 -9.57
N ASP A 219 -2.55 1.95 -10.59
CA ASP A 219 -2.84 3.37 -10.71
C ASP A 219 -3.05 3.75 -12.18
N GLU A 220 -3.59 4.93 -12.44
CA GLU A 220 -3.71 5.49 -13.79
C GLU A 220 -4.32 4.53 -14.83
N PHE A 221 -5.52 4.01 -14.53
CA PHE A 221 -6.22 3.08 -15.43
C PHE A 221 -6.59 3.71 -16.75
N GLU A 222 -6.37 2.97 -17.83
CA GLU A 222 -6.70 3.33 -19.21
C GLU A 222 -7.38 2.17 -19.96
N LEU A 223 -8.07 2.50 -21.04
CA LEU A 223 -8.50 1.50 -22.04
C LEU A 223 -7.43 1.37 -23.13
N PRO A 224 -7.19 0.15 -23.65
CA PRO A 224 -6.35 -0.02 -24.82
C PRO A 224 -6.89 0.77 -26.01
N ASN A 225 -6.01 1.36 -26.80
CA ASN A 225 -6.41 2.01 -28.04
C ASN A 225 -7.06 0.99 -28.99
N PRO A 226 -8.32 1.21 -29.46
CA PRO A 226 -9.03 0.27 -30.34
C PRO A 226 -8.27 -0.08 -31.61
N ASP A 227 -7.56 0.89 -32.20
CA ASP A 227 -6.81 0.67 -33.43
C ASP A 227 -5.54 -0.16 -33.20
N ALA A 228 -4.88 0.02 -32.05
CA ALA A 228 -3.76 -0.82 -31.65
C ALA A 228 -4.22 -2.27 -31.41
N LEU A 229 -5.38 -2.47 -30.79
CA LEU A 229 -5.97 -3.79 -30.59
C LEU A 229 -6.32 -4.50 -31.92
N LYS A 230 -6.90 -3.79 -32.85
CA LYS A 230 -7.20 -4.34 -34.20
C LYS A 230 -5.91 -4.78 -34.91
N LYS A 231 -4.87 -3.93 -34.90
CA LYS A 231 -3.58 -4.26 -35.49
C LYS A 231 -2.94 -5.48 -34.82
N ALA A 232 -2.96 -5.55 -33.48
CA ALA A 232 -2.42 -6.69 -32.74
C ALA A 232 -3.17 -8.00 -33.04
N LYS A 233 -4.51 -7.97 -33.13
CA LYS A 233 -5.32 -9.13 -33.51
C LYS A 233 -4.99 -9.60 -34.96
N THR A 234 -4.85 -8.68 -35.90
CA THR A 234 -4.47 -8.99 -37.29
C THR A 234 -3.10 -9.64 -37.39
N ILE A 235 -2.10 -9.15 -36.60
CA ILE A 235 -0.74 -9.71 -36.58
C ILE A 235 -0.72 -11.10 -35.92
N LEU A 236 -1.52 -11.31 -34.86
CA LEU A 236 -1.56 -12.58 -34.13
C LEU A 236 -2.49 -13.64 -34.76
N GLY A 237 -3.15 -13.34 -35.89
CA GLY A 237 -4.04 -14.28 -36.60
C GLY A 237 -5.24 -14.74 -35.74
N ARG A 238 -5.65 -13.97 -34.72
CA ARG A 238 -6.84 -14.26 -33.89
C ARG A 238 -8.01 -13.39 -34.35
N PRO A 239 -9.18 -14.01 -34.63
CA PRO A 239 -10.40 -13.27 -35.03
C PRO A 239 -10.91 -12.34 -33.92
#